data_dd5017a8c766e63d809dca56ac423e3e
#
_entry.id   dd5017a8c766e63d809dca56ac423e3e
#
_cell.length_a   1.000
_cell.length_b   1.000
_cell.length_c   1.000
_cell.angle_alpha   90.00
_cell.angle_beta   90.00
_cell.angle_gamma   90.00
#
_symmetry.space_group_name_H-M   'P 1'
#
loop_
_entity.id
_entity.type
_entity.pdbx_description
1 polymer ?
#
loop_
_entity_poly.entity_id
_entity_poly.type
_entity_poly.pdbx_seq_one_letter_code
_entity_poly.pdbx_strand_id
1 'polypeptide(L)'
;MRRALRRRRHARPARSEPLATDPAADAEPGDSPAPPSHRHAPDAATDSQVVLVPVADTPHDRQRVTGTDVHAWLLDSDPAIRWQVFADLDRAPAEVVDAERQRVATEGWGARLLAVQDPDGTWAGALYSPKWTSTTYSLLLLHWLGLPTGHPAALAGCARLWDGANYFEGGLNLAKTIRQPETCITAMLVLLARSFGHDDPRVDQAVQWLLDQQLTDGGWNCETVRCGSQHGSFHTTISTLDALHRYETTGGGLPVGDAAQRGRAFFCDHHLYRSHRTGAVVDPAFTKFPFPPQWHFDIVRGLEHFRTADAERDPRLADAIDVIRQRQRTDRTWPLQRGHPGRSWFRLEEPGPSRWATLRALRVLNWWDDGIRA
;
A
#
# COMPACT_ATOMS: atom_id res chain seq x y z
N MET A 1 -12.35 -20.68 77.48
CA MET A 1 -13.75 -20.91 77.96
C MET A 1 -14.68 -20.79 76.79
N ARG A 2 -15.48 -21.90 76.50
CA ARG A 2 -16.75 -22.00 75.78
C ARG A 2 -16.85 -21.38 74.38
N ARG A 3 -16.70 -22.16 73.26
CA ARG A 3 -17.70 -22.97 72.49
C ARG A 3 -19.04 -22.25 72.23
N ALA A 4 -19.33 -22.01 70.94
CA ALA A 4 -20.65 -22.19 70.34
C ALA A 4 -20.55 -22.51 68.88
N LEU A 5 -20.90 -23.75 68.53
CA LEU A 5 -21.20 -24.28 67.21
C LEU A 5 -22.56 -23.71 66.72
N ARG A 6 -22.67 -23.31 65.46
CA ARG A 6 -23.97 -23.25 64.75
C ARG A 6 -23.93 -23.96 63.41
N ARG A 7 -24.94 -24.79 63.26
CA ARG A 7 -25.19 -25.87 62.28
C ARG A 7 -25.39 -25.35 60.87
N ARG A 8 -24.84 -26.11 59.92
CA ARG A 8 -25.19 -26.10 58.51
C ARG A 8 -26.62 -26.62 58.30
N ARG A 9 -27.41 -25.93 57.46
CA ARG A 9 -28.65 -26.47 56.87
C ARG A 9 -28.35 -26.78 55.41
N HIS A 10 -28.57 -28.04 55.01
CA HIS A 10 -28.56 -28.53 53.64
C HIS A 10 -29.83 -28.01 52.92
N ALA A 11 -29.69 -27.39 51.77
CA ALA A 11 -30.79 -27.20 50.82
C ALA A 11 -30.64 -28.24 49.69
N ARG A 12 -31.73 -28.90 49.34
CA ARG A 12 -31.89 -29.94 48.35
C ARG A 12 -31.76 -29.32 46.93
N PRO A 13 -31.30 -30.10 45.91
CA PRO A 13 -31.27 -29.68 44.50
C PRO A 13 -32.67 -29.77 43.89
N ALA A 14 -33.04 -28.74 43.13
CA ALA A 14 -34.23 -28.71 42.29
C ALA A 14 -34.03 -29.58 41.04
N ARG A 15 -35.08 -30.29 40.65
CA ARG A 15 -35.13 -31.18 39.47
C ARG A 15 -35.12 -30.36 38.19
N SER A 16 -34.29 -30.74 37.25
CA SER A 16 -34.27 -30.29 35.86
C SER A 16 -35.42 -30.89 35.07
N GLU A 17 -36.26 -30.07 34.49
CA GLU A 17 -37.20 -30.46 33.43
C GLU A 17 -36.48 -30.54 32.08
N PRO A 18 -36.85 -31.45 31.16
CA PRO A 18 -36.21 -31.53 29.83
C PRO A 18 -36.75 -30.43 28.93
N LEU A 19 -35.82 -29.65 28.33
CA LEU A 19 -36.11 -28.73 27.23
C LEU A 19 -36.44 -29.50 25.96
N ALA A 20 -37.53 -29.08 25.33
CA ALA A 20 -38.05 -29.56 24.07
C ALA A 20 -36.99 -29.44 22.96
N THR A 21 -36.89 -30.49 22.17
CA THR A 21 -36.10 -30.52 20.91
C THR A 21 -36.74 -29.65 19.86
N ASP A 22 -36.00 -28.62 19.42
CA ASP A 22 -36.32 -27.78 18.27
C ASP A 22 -35.87 -28.50 16.97
N PRO A 23 -36.74 -28.77 15.99
CA PRO A 23 -36.39 -29.39 14.74
C PRO A 23 -36.03 -28.33 13.70
N ALA A 24 -34.82 -27.78 13.76
CA ALA A 24 -34.27 -26.95 12.69
C ALA A 24 -32.72 -26.96 12.73
N ALA A 25 -32.17 -28.15 12.50
CA ALA A 25 -30.74 -28.33 12.30
C ALA A 25 -30.52 -29.10 11.00
N ASP A 26 -30.86 -28.52 9.87
CA ASP A 26 -30.36 -28.90 8.52
C ASP A 26 -30.69 -27.73 7.57
N ALA A 27 -30.03 -26.58 7.79
CA ALA A 27 -29.92 -25.51 6.78
C ALA A 27 -28.45 -25.27 6.56
N GLU A 28 -27.95 -25.67 5.40
CA GLU A 28 -26.68 -25.23 4.84
C GLU A 28 -26.55 -23.70 4.97
N PRO A 29 -25.38 -23.14 5.36
CA PRO A 29 -25.21 -21.68 5.42
C PRO A 29 -25.26 -21.14 4.00
N GLY A 30 -26.42 -20.56 3.66
CA GLY A 30 -26.64 -19.86 2.41
C GLY A 30 -25.64 -18.69 2.28
N ASP A 31 -25.19 -18.53 1.05
CA ASP A 31 -24.37 -17.43 0.52
C ASP A 31 -24.78 -16.07 1.11
N SER A 32 -24.05 -15.63 2.12
CA SER A 32 -24.07 -14.19 2.45
C SER A 32 -23.25 -13.46 1.40
N PRO A 33 -23.82 -12.45 0.74
CA PRO A 33 -23.06 -11.63 -0.20
C PRO A 33 -21.87 -11.02 0.55
N ALA A 34 -20.70 -11.03 -0.08
CA ALA A 34 -19.51 -10.36 0.43
C ALA A 34 -19.88 -8.93 0.86
N PRO A 35 -19.49 -8.48 2.06
CA PRO A 35 -19.78 -7.12 2.47
C PRO A 35 -19.20 -6.15 1.44
N PRO A 36 -19.90 -5.05 1.13
CA PRO A 36 -19.44 -4.08 0.17
C PRO A 36 -18.05 -3.58 0.55
N SER A 37 -17.15 -3.60 -0.43
CA SER A 37 -15.83 -3.00 -0.32
C SER A 37 -15.93 -1.66 0.38
N HIS A 38 -15.11 -1.44 1.42
CA HIS A 38 -15.08 -0.26 2.27
C HIS A 38 -15.56 1.01 1.59
N ARG A 39 -16.77 1.42 1.88
CA ARG A 39 -17.08 2.83 1.91
C ARG A 39 -16.55 3.34 3.26
N HIS A 40 -15.33 3.86 3.29
CA HIS A 40 -14.99 4.85 4.30
C HIS A 40 -16.14 5.86 4.27
N ALA A 41 -16.72 6.16 5.43
CA ALA A 41 -17.75 7.17 5.53
C ALA A 41 -17.31 8.38 4.69
N PRO A 42 -18.17 8.91 3.82
CA PRO A 42 -17.80 10.07 3.03
C PRO A 42 -17.42 11.16 4.02
N ASP A 43 -16.15 11.59 4.00
CA ASP A 43 -15.82 12.91 4.51
C ASP A 43 -16.80 13.85 3.81
N ALA A 44 -17.58 14.59 4.58
CA ALA A 44 -18.62 15.48 4.09
C ALA A 44 -18.06 16.22 2.86
N ALA A 45 -18.78 16.11 1.74
CA ALA A 45 -18.41 16.66 0.45
C ALA A 45 -18.09 18.15 0.62
N THR A 46 -16.84 18.45 0.82
CA THR A 46 -16.28 19.78 0.65
C THR A 46 -15.55 19.77 -0.67
N ASP A 47 -15.98 20.68 -1.50
CA ASP A 47 -15.51 21.03 -2.83
C ASP A 47 -14.03 20.66 -3.07
N SER A 48 -13.77 19.94 -4.18
CA SER A 48 -12.43 19.58 -4.63
C SER A 48 -11.63 20.83 -5.00
N GLN A 49 -11.15 21.56 -4.00
CA GLN A 49 -10.24 22.67 -4.23
C GLN A 49 -8.82 22.13 -4.31
N VAL A 50 -8.26 22.20 -5.52
CA VAL A 50 -6.82 22.10 -5.76
C VAL A 50 -6.17 23.28 -5.04
N VAL A 51 -5.34 23.03 -4.05
CA VAL A 51 -4.50 24.05 -3.44
C VAL A 51 -3.38 24.36 -4.45
N LEU A 52 -3.59 25.36 -5.27
CA LEU A 52 -2.58 25.85 -6.20
C LEU A 52 -1.54 26.67 -5.41
N VAL A 53 -0.38 26.11 -5.20
CA VAL A 53 0.80 26.92 -4.84
C VAL A 53 1.28 27.57 -6.13
N PRO A 54 1.37 28.91 -6.21
CA PRO A 54 1.88 29.57 -7.41
C PRO A 54 3.38 29.34 -7.52
N VAL A 55 3.76 28.45 -8.45
CA VAL A 55 5.14 28.28 -8.89
C VAL A 55 5.14 28.56 -10.39
N ALA A 56 6.11 29.36 -10.83
CA ALA A 56 6.29 29.73 -12.22
C ALA A 56 6.27 28.49 -13.12
N ASP A 57 5.28 28.42 -14.00
CA ASP A 57 5.17 27.42 -15.04
C ASP A 57 6.36 27.55 -15.99
N THR A 58 7.23 26.57 -15.98
CA THR A 58 8.07 26.29 -17.15
C THR A 58 7.19 25.58 -18.19
N PRO A 59 7.06 26.11 -19.40
CA PRO A 59 6.25 25.50 -20.43
C PRO A 59 6.91 24.20 -20.89
N HIS A 60 6.47 23.05 -20.37
CA HIS A 60 6.72 21.77 -21.00
C HIS A 60 5.78 21.64 -22.21
N ASP A 61 6.38 21.82 -23.35
CA ASP A 61 5.79 21.76 -24.68
C ASP A 61 4.96 20.48 -24.87
N ARG A 62 3.78 20.63 -25.49
CA ARG A 62 2.87 19.52 -25.82
C ARG A 62 3.44 18.71 -26.97
N GLN A 63 4.54 17.99 -26.74
CA GLN A 63 5.11 17.10 -27.75
C GLN A 63 4.23 15.86 -27.94
N ARG A 64 3.63 15.75 -29.10
CA ARG A 64 3.10 14.47 -29.59
C ARG A 64 4.27 13.49 -29.71
N VAL A 65 4.21 12.38 -28.97
CA VAL A 65 5.15 11.27 -29.12
C VAL A 65 4.82 10.63 -30.49
N THR A 66 5.46 11.11 -31.54
CA THR A 66 5.32 10.59 -32.91
C THR A 66 6.48 9.65 -33.17
N GLY A 67 6.25 8.32 -33.02
CA GLY A 67 7.20 7.28 -33.46
C GLY A 67 8.57 7.29 -32.80
N THR A 68 8.79 8.10 -31.79
CA THR A 68 10.03 8.42 -31.13
C THR A 68 10.30 7.42 -30.00
N ASP A 69 11.54 7.20 -29.73
CA ASP A 69 12.06 6.37 -28.68
C ASP A 69 11.40 6.68 -27.32
N VAL A 70 10.53 5.77 -26.85
CA VAL A 70 9.85 5.88 -25.56
C VAL A 70 10.84 6.05 -24.42
N HIS A 71 12.03 5.47 -24.56
CA HIS A 71 13.10 5.60 -23.58
C HIS A 71 13.60 7.05 -23.51
N ALA A 72 13.92 7.69 -24.63
CA ALA A 72 14.33 9.09 -24.66
C ALA A 72 13.24 10.01 -24.10
N TRP A 73 11.95 9.72 -24.39
CA TRP A 73 10.83 10.46 -23.84
C TRP A 73 10.69 10.30 -22.31
N LEU A 74 10.97 9.12 -21.76
CA LEU A 74 11.02 8.91 -20.31
C LEU A 74 12.18 9.67 -19.66
N LEU A 75 13.35 9.72 -20.32
CA LEU A 75 14.51 10.47 -19.83
C LEU A 75 14.33 11.99 -19.93
N ASP A 76 13.50 12.47 -20.85
CA ASP A 76 13.08 13.89 -20.92
C ASP A 76 11.98 14.18 -19.88
N SER A 77 12.29 13.98 -18.59
CA SER A 77 11.31 14.05 -17.50
C SER A 77 11.94 14.45 -16.17
N ASP A 78 11.14 14.33 -15.11
CA ASP A 78 11.52 14.56 -13.72
C ASP A 78 12.61 13.58 -13.23
N PRO A 79 13.51 13.99 -12.33
CA PRO A 79 14.49 13.09 -11.72
C PRO A 79 13.90 11.81 -11.17
N ALA A 80 12.66 11.87 -10.64
CA ALA A 80 11.95 10.72 -10.09
C ALA A 80 11.63 9.64 -11.14
N ILE A 81 11.49 10.01 -12.41
CA ILE A 81 11.37 9.06 -13.53
C ILE A 81 12.76 8.61 -13.99
N ARG A 82 13.69 9.56 -14.23
CA ARG A 82 14.99 9.27 -14.81
C ARG A 82 15.81 8.27 -14.03
N TRP A 83 15.92 8.43 -12.70
CA TRP A 83 16.68 7.48 -11.89
C TRP A 83 16.12 6.06 -11.97
N GLN A 84 14.79 5.92 -12.05
CA GLN A 84 14.14 4.61 -12.17
C GLN A 84 14.31 4.00 -13.57
N VAL A 85 14.38 4.82 -14.63
CA VAL A 85 14.77 4.37 -15.98
C VAL A 85 16.19 3.81 -15.92
N PHE A 86 17.14 4.56 -15.38
CA PHE A 86 18.54 4.11 -15.24
C PHE A 86 18.65 2.81 -14.44
N ALA A 87 17.91 2.70 -13.33
CA ALA A 87 17.95 1.50 -12.49
C ALA A 87 17.27 0.28 -13.13
N ASP A 88 16.05 0.44 -13.61
CA ASP A 88 15.14 -0.66 -13.91
C ASP A 88 15.14 -1.05 -15.40
N LEU A 89 15.40 -0.11 -16.31
CA LEU A 89 15.40 -0.37 -17.76
C LEU A 89 16.81 -0.45 -18.33
N ASP A 90 17.72 0.43 -17.91
CA ASP A 90 19.08 0.51 -18.43
C ASP A 90 20.05 -0.38 -17.66
N ARG A 91 19.70 -0.75 -16.40
CA ARG A 91 20.64 -1.45 -15.49
C ARG A 91 21.97 -0.72 -15.40
N ALA A 92 21.90 0.61 -15.31
CA ALA A 92 23.05 1.49 -15.26
C ALA A 92 23.89 1.26 -14.00
N PRO A 93 25.17 1.64 -13.99
CA PRO A 93 26.02 1.58 -12.79
C PRO A 93 25.40 2.30 -11.60
N ALA A 94 25.59 1.77 -10.39
CA ALA A 94 24.96 2.27 -9.17
C ALA A 94 25.24 3.76 -8.93
N GLU A 95 26.45 4.22 -9.22
CA GLU A 95 26.84 5.62 -9.10
C GLU A 95 26.03 6.56 -10.00
N VAL A 96 25.63 6.12 -11.21
CA VAL A 96 24.77 6.88 -12.12
C VAL A 96 23.36 6.95 -11.57
N VAL A 97 22.83 5.81 -11.11
CA VAL A 97 21.51 5.71 -10.51
C VAL A 97 21.42 6.58 -9.27
N ASP A 98 22.40 6.48 -8.38
CA ASP A 98 22.43 7.22 -7.11
C ASP A 98 22.58 8.72 -7.34
N ALA A 99 23.44 9.14 -8.27
CA ALA A 99 23.60 10.55 -8.62
C ALA A 99 22.29 11.18 -9.12
N GLU A 100 21.57 10.48 -10.01
CA GLU A 100 20.27 10.96 -10.49
C GLU A 100 19.19 10.93 -9.41
N ARG A 101 19.19 9.91 -8.55
CA ARG A 101 18.27 9.79 -7.44
C ARG A 101 18.43 10.90 -6.41
N GLN A 102 19.66 11.33 -6.13
CA GLN A 102 19.93 12.47 -5.22
C GLN A 102 19.23 13.75 -5.70
N ARG A 103 19.08 13.94 -7.01
CA ARG A 103 18.40 15.13 -7.57
C ARG A 103 16.91 15.21 -7.22
N VAL A 104 16.27 14.09 -6.86
CA VAL A 104 14.88 14.07 -6.38
C VAL A 104 14.67 15.00 -5.18
N ALA A 105 15.69 15.18 -4.34
CA ALA A 105 15.60 16.05 -3.17
C ALA A 105 15.66 17.56 -3.53
N THR A 106 16.27 17.91 -4.67
CA THR A 106 16.58 19.31 -5.02
C THR A 106 15.89 19.81 -6.29
N GLU A 107 15.29 18.91 -7.07
CA GLU A 107 14.66 19.24 -8.35
C GLU A 107 13.27 18.57 -8.48
N GLY A 108 12.45 19.12 -9.37
CA GLY A 108 11.20 18.52 -9.80
C GLY A 108 10.15 18.33 -8.70
N TRP A 109 9.45 17.21 -8.76
CA TRP A 109 8.32 16.91 -7.87
C TRP A 109 8.75 16.69 -6.42
N GLY A 110 9.88 16.03 -6.20
CA GLY A 110 10.41 15.78 -4.85
C GLY A 110 10.72 17.10 -4.12
N ALA A 111 11.51 17.97 -4.74
CA ALA A 111 11.84 19.27 -4.17
C ALA A 111 10.59 20.14 -3.90
N ARG A 112 9.61 20.13 -4.83
CA ARG A 112 8.33 20.83 -4.66
C ARG A 112 7.55 20.32 -3.45
N LEU A 113 7.52 19.00 -3.22
CA LEU A 113 6.83 18.40 -2.09
C LEU A 113 7.55 18.67 -0.76
N LEU A 114 8.87 18.66 -0.78
CA LEU A 114 9.68 19.03 0.39
C LEU A 114 9.50 20.50 0.78
N ALA A 115 9.38 21.40 -0.19
CA ALA A 115 9.22 22.84 0.04
C ALA A 115 7.88 23.21 0.72
N VAL A 116 6.89 22.33 0.72
CA VAL A 116 5.58 22.56 1.37
C VAL A 116 5.43 21.83 2.70
N GLN A 117 6.52 21.30 3.26
CA GLN A 117 6.52 20.75 4.61
C GLN A 117 6.35 21.86 5.64
N ASP A 118 5.49 21.64 6.61
CA ASP A 118 5.28 22.55 7.73
C ASP A 118 6.51 22.61 8.66
N PRO A 119 6.75 23.73 9.36
CA PRO A 119 7.93 23.86 10.26
C PRO A 119 8.00 22.82 11.38
N ASP A 120 6.86 22.21 11.74
CA ASP A 120 6.80 21.15 12.75
C ASP A 120 7.13 19.75 12.20
N GLY A 121 7.46 19.63 10.91
CA GLY A 121 7.79 18.39 10.24
C GLY A 121 6.59 17.64 9.66
N THR A 122 5.36 18.16 9.80
CA THR A 122 4.16 17.57 9.17
C THR A 122 3.95 18.12 7.75
N TRP A 123 2.93 17.59 7.07
CA TRP A 123 2.34 18.16 5.87
C TRP A 123 0.86 18.43 6.12
N ALA A 124 0.37 19.58 5.73
CA ALA A 124 -1.00 20.06 5.96
C ALA A 124 -1.42 20.02 7.45
N GLY A 125 -0.48 20.19 8.39
CA GLY A 125 -0.72 20.14 9.83
C GLY A 125 -1.37 18.82 10.30
N ALA A 126 -1.21 17.71 9.58
CA ALA A 126 -2.00 16.50 9.79
C ALA A 126 -1.21 15.21 9.54
N LEU A 127 -1.51 14.16 10.31
CA LEU A 127 -0.82 12.88 10.19
C LEU A 127 -1.40 12.00 9.07
N TYR A 128 -2.75 11.88 8.96
CA TYR A 128 -3.40 10.94 8.06
C TYR A 128 -4.49 11.56 7.16
N SER A 129 -5.30 12.46 7.67
CA SER A 129 -6.32 13.19 6.91
C SER A 129 -5.98 14.67 6.89
N PRO A 130 -6.20 15.40 5.78
CA PRO A 130 -6.89 14.98 4.54
C PRO A 130 -6.05 14.09 3.62
N LYS A 131 -6.73 13.22 2.86
CA LYS A 131 -6.11 12.46 1.75
C LYS A 131 -5.90 13.46 0.59
N TRP A 132 -4.83 13.49 -0.02
CA TRP A 132 -3.52 12.83 -0.14
C TRP A 132 -2.41 13.84 0.18
N THR A 133 -2.70 14.81 1.06
CA THR A 133 -1.81 15.91 1.41
C THR A 133 -1.29 15.84 2.85
N SER A 134 -1.81 14.95 3.69
CA SER A 134 -1.29 14.72 5.03
C SER A 134 0.10 14.06 5.02
N THR A 135 0.76 14.07 6.17
CA THR A 135 2.13 13.58 6.36
C THR A 135 2.33 12.15 5.83
N THR A 136 1.42 11.21 6.13
CA THR A 136 1.50 9.84 5.64
C THR A 136 1.56 9.79 4.11
N TYR A 137 0.67 10.51 3.44
CA TYR A 137 0.57 10.43 1.97
C TYR A 137 1.65 11.25 1.26
N SER A 138 2.11 12.33 1.87
CA SER A 138 3.26 13.09 1.35
C SER A 138 4.54 12.25 1.44
N LEU A 139 4.76 11.54 2.55
CA LEU A 139 5.88 10.61 2.69
C LEU A 139 5.76 9.40 1.75
N LEU A 140 4.57 8.82 1.56
CA LEU A 140 4.35 7.77 0.56
C LEU A 140 4.69 8.26 -0.85
N LEU A 141 4.28 9.47 -1.21
CA LEU A 141 4.65 10.04 -2.51
C LEU A 141 6.16 10.22 -2.62
N LEU A 142 6.83 10.78 -1.62
CA LEU A 142 8.29 10.91 -1.60
C LEU A 142 9.00 9.55 -1.70
N HIS A 143 8.45 8.51 -1.08
CA HIS A 143 8.95 7.14 -1.20
C HIS A 143 8.90 6.65 -2.66
N TRP A 144 7.76 6.80 -3.35
CA TRP A 144 7.63 6.38 -4.76
C TRP A 144 8.42 7.25 -5.73
N LEU A 145 8.59 8.54 -5.43
CA LEU A 145 9.48 9.42 -6.19
C LEU A 145 10.95 9.01 -6.02
N GLY A 146 11.29 8.28 -4.95
CA GLY A 146 12.62 7.78 -4.69
C GLY A 146 13.50 8.71 -3.86
N LEU A 147 12.91 9.56 -3.00
CA LEU A 147 13.69 10.40 -2.11
C LEU A 147 14.74 9.58 -1.35
N PRO A 148 16.00 9.99 -1.32
CA PRO A 148 17.08 9.26 -0.65
C PRO A 148 16.80 9.02 0.84
N THR A 149 17.26 7.88 1.34
CA THR A 149 17.24 7.53 2.77
C THR A 149 18.05 8.55 3.58
N GLY A 150 17.60 8.84 4.79
CA GLY A 150 18.29 9.77 5.69
C GLY A 150 17.98 11.26 5.44
N HIS A 151 17.08 11.58 4.50
CA HIS A 151 16.71 12.97 4.24
C HIS A 151 16.03 13.59 5.47
N PRO A 152 16.52 14.75 5.99
CA PRO A 152 16.05 15.33 7.27
C PRO A 152 14.54 15.59 7.31
N ALA A 153 13.95 16.09 6.23
CA ALA A 153 12.51 16.35 6.16
C ALA A 153 11.68 15.05 6.26
N ALA A 154 12.12 13.96 5.61
CA ALA A 154 11.44 12.68 5.71
C ALA A 154 11.58 12.06 7.10
N LEU A 155 12.76 12.16 7.72
CA LEU A 155 12.97 11.71 9.09
C LEU A 155 12.08 12.47 10.10
N ALA A 156 11.99 13.81 9.95
CA ALA A 156 11.09 14.62 10.77
C ALA A 156 9.62 14.18 10.61
N GLY A 157 9.16 13.95 9.38
CA GLY A 157 7.82 13.47 9.11
C GLY A 157 7.55 12.08 9.69
N CYS A 158 8.51 11.15 9.57
CA CYS A 158 8.43 9.82 10.19
C CYS A 158 8.31 9.93 11.72
N ALA A 159 9.15 10.75 12.36
CA ALA A 159 9.07 10.98 13.80
C ALA A 159 7.68 11.49 14.19
N ARG A 160 7.12 12.46 13.46
CA ARG A 160 5.74 12.96 13.73
C ARG A 160 4.69 11.87 13.61
N LEU A 161 4.81 10.95 12.62
CA LEU A 161 3.88 9.82 12.48
C LEU A 161 3.99 8.85 13.66
N TRP A 162 5.20 8.46 14.05
CA TRP A 162 5.42 7.50 15.13
C TRP A 162 5.08 8.07 16.51
N ASP A 163 5.37 9.35 16.76
CA ASP A 163 5.02 10.03 18.02
C ASP A 163 3.52 10.29 18.14
N GLY A 164 2.84 10.57 17.03
CA GLY A 164 1.41 10.87 17.01
C GLY A 164 0.49 9.67 16.79
N ALA A 165 1.03 8.48 16.55
CA ALA A 165 0.24 7.27 16.39
C ALA A 165 -0.30 6.76 17.72
N ASN A 166 -1.54 6.28 17.71
CA ASN A 166 -2.06 5.46 18.81
C ASN A 166 -1.40 4.08 18.72
N TYR A 167 -0.80 3.63 19.81
CA TYR A 167 -0.08 2.37 19.90
C TYR A 167 -0.87 1.32 20.68
N PHE A 168 -0.96 0.10 20.14
CA PHE A 168 -1.73 -1.03 20.70
C PHE A 168 -0.89 -2.31 20.65
N GLU A 169 0.04 -2.45 21.57
CA GLU A 169 0.89 -3.67 21.69
C GLU A 169 1.53 -4.14 20.36
N GLY A 170 2.02 -3.18 19.58
CA GLY A 170 2.63 -3.41 18.26
C GLY A 170 1.80 -2.87 17.10
N GLY A 171 0.48 -2.99 17.13
CA GLY A 171 -0.38 -2.38 16.12
C GLY A 171 -0.52 -0.87 16.27
N LEU A 172 -0.68 -0.16 15.17
CA LEU A 172 -0.70 1.31 15.11
C LEU A 172 -1.96 1.83 14.43
N ASN A 173 -2.40 3.04 14.82
CA ASN A 173 -3.47 3.76 14.18
C ASN A 173 -3.24 5.28 14.24
N LEU A 174 -3.59 5.98 13.18
CA LEU A 174 -3.50 7.45 13.08
C LEU A 174 -4.87 8.15 13.12
N ALA A 175 -5.97 7.37 13.19
CA ALA A 175 -7.31 7.93 13.22
C ALA A 175 -7.69 8.40 14.63
N LYS A 176 -8.31 9.59 14.73
CA LYS A 176 -8.72 10.17 16.01
C LYS A 176 -9.90 9.43 16.65
N THR A 177 -10.73 8.79 15.84
CA THR A 177 -12.01 8.18 16.27
C THR A 177 -11.98 6.67 16.37
N ILE A 178 -11.00 6.01 15.76
CA ILE A 178 -10.82 4.55 15.77
C ILE A 178 -9.84 4.22 16.90
N ARG A 179 -10.30 3.47 17.91
CA ARG A 179 -9.51 3.11 19.09
C ARG A 179 -9.05 1.66 19.06
N GLN A 180 -8.52 1.24 17.91
CA GLN A 180 -7.97 -0.09 17.67
C GLN A 180 -6.92 -0.01 16.56
N PRO A 181 -5.98 -0.97 16.49
CA PRO A 181 -4.95 -0.97 15.45
C PRO A 181 -5.56 -1.23 14.08
N GLU A 182 -4.93 -0.70 13.05
CA GLU A 182 -5.26 -0.93 11.64
C GLU A 182 -4.04 -1.50 10.91
N THR A 183 -4.19 -2.68 10.34
CA THR A 183 -3.10 -3.41 9.69
C THR A 183 -2.45 -2.61 8.56
N CYS A 184 -3.25 -1.96 7.72
CA CYS A 184 -2.72 -1.16 6.61
C CYS A 184 -1.96 0.10 7.09
N ILE A 185 -2.41 0.75 8.17
CA ILE A 185 -1.70 1.91 8.74
C ILE A 185 -0.40 1.45 9.39
N THR A 186 -0.43 0.39 10.18
CA THR A 186 0.78 -0.21 10.77
C THR A 186 1.81 -0.53 9.69
N ALA A 187 1.38 -1.19 8.60
CA ALA A 187 2.25 -1.51 7.47
C ALA A 187 2.83 -0.27 6.79
N MET A 188 2.02 0.77 6.55
CA MET A 188 2.51 2.02 5.95
C MET A 188 3.56 2.71 6.84
N LEU A 189 3.37 2.74 8.17
CA LEU A 189 4.34 3.34 9.08
C LEU A 189 5.66 2.57 9.09
N VAL A 190 5.62 1.23 9.10
CA VAL A 190 6.81 0.37 8.99
C VAL A 190 7.53 0.63 7.64
N LEU A 191 6.78 0.65 6.52
CA LEU A 191 7.34 0.94 5.20
C LEU A 191 8.08 2.27 5.17
N LEU A 192 7.46 3.34 5.70
CA LEU A 192 8.03 4.68 5.70
C LEU A 192 9.25 4.79 6.60
N ALA A 193 9.19 4.26 7.82
CA ALA A 193 10.33 4.24 8.74
C ALA A 193 11.54 3.55 8.09
N ARG A 194 11.35 2.37 7.53
CA ARG A 194 12.42 1.59 6.90
C ARG A 194 12.90 2.20 5.57
N SER A 195 12.03 2.88 4.83
CA SER A 195 12.41 3.55 3.58
C SER A 195 13.28 4.78 3.81
N PHE A 196 13.01 5.53 4.85
CA PHE A 196 13.75 6.77 5.15
C PHE A 196 14.84 6.60 6.22
N GLY A 197 14.97 5.42 6.81
CA GLY A 197 15.98 5.17 7.85
C GLY A 197 15.62 5.80 9.19
N HIS A 198 14.32 5.96 9.47
CA HIS A 198 13.86 6.35 10.80
C HIS A 198 13.99 5.18 11.76
N ASP A 199 14.83 5.35 12.78
CA ASP A 199 15.06 4.36 13.81
C ASP A 199 14.08 4.56 14.96
N ASP A 200 13.17 3.60 15.13
CA ASP A 200 12.19 3.59 16.22
C ASP A 200 12.14 2.18 16.82
N PRO A 201 12.32 2.04 18.15
CA PRO A 201 12.35 0.73 18.81
C PRO A 201 11.03 -0.06 18.71
N ARG A 202 9.94 0.60 18.31
CA ARG A 202 8.62 -0.04 18.09
C ARG A 202 8.51 -0.71 16.73
N VAL A 203 9.44 -0.50 15.79
CA VAL A 203 9.35 -1.06 14.42
C VAL A 203 9.29 -2.58 14.45
N ASP A 204 10.15 -3.25 15.20
CA ASP A 204 10.16 -4.71 15.29
C ASP A 204 8.87 -5.25 15.95
N GLN A 205 8.34 -4.55 16.95
CA GLN A 205 7.06 -4.90 17.56
C GLN A 205 5.90 -4.75 16.57
N ALA A 206 5.93 -3.70 15.74
CA ALA A 206 4.93 -3.48 14.70
C ALA A 206 5.01 -4.57 13.60
N VAL A 207 6.21 -4.99 13.22
CA VAL A 207 6.40 -6.10 12.27
C VAL A 207 5.93 -7.42 12.89
N GLN A 208 6.27 -7.73 14.14
CA GLN A 208 5.77 -8.93 14.82
C GLN A 208 4.24 -8.91 14.87
N TRP A 209 3.64 -7.79 15.22
CA TRP A 209 2.18 -7.65 15.23
C TRP A 209 1.59 -7.90 13.82
N LEU A 210 2.21 -7.40 12.74
CA LEU A 210 1.77 -7.69 11.38
C LEU A 210 1.84 -9.18 11.05
N LEU A 211 2.89 -9.89 11.49
CA LEU A 211 3.01 -11.34 11.32
C LEU A 211 1.88 -12.09 12.02
N ASP A 212 1.52 -11.66 13.24
CA ASP A 212 0.45 -12.25 14.04
C ASP A 212 -0.96 -11.98 13.46
N GLN A 213 -1.12 -10.97 12.60
CA GLN A 213 -2.39 -10.64 11.94
C GLN A 213 -2.60 -11.35 10.59
N GLN A 214 -1.65 -12.19 10.15
CA GLN A 214 -1.82 -12.91 8.88
C GLN A 214 -2.96 -13.93 8.95
N LEU A 215 -3.86 -13.89 7.99
CA LEU A 215 -5.01 -14.77 7.90
C LEU A 215 -4.64 -16.13 7.29
N THR A 216 -5.53 -17.11 7.43
CA THR A 216 -5.32 -18.49 6.95
C THR A 216 -5.20 -18.59 5.42
N ASP A 217 -5.77 -17.63 4.69
CA ASP A 217 -5.63 -17.52 3.24
C ASP A 217 -4.30 -16.86 2.80
N GLY A 218 -3.45 -16.53 3.75
CA GLY A 218 -2.16 -15.87 3.52
C GLY A 218 -2.21 -14.35 3.39
N GLY A 219 -3.40 -13.76 3.29
CA GLY A 219 -3.59 -12.31 3.21
C GLY A 219 -3.65 -11.61 4.56
N TRP A 220 -3.87 -10.30 4.52
CA TRP A 220 -4.13 -9.43 5.68
C TRP A 220 -5.36 -8.59 5.43
N ASN A 221 -6.06 -8.21 6.50
CA ASN A 221 -7.23 -7.34 6.39
C ASN A 221 -7.34 -6.38 7.59
N CYS A 222 -7.52 -5.09 7.32
CA CYS A 222 -7.73 -4.07 8.35
C CYS A 222 -8.99 -4.32 9.18
N GLU A 223 -9.98 -5.03 8.65
CA GLU A 223 -11.24 -5.33 9.34
C GLU A 223 -11.17 -6.53 10.27
N THR A 224 -10.06 -7.30 10.27
CA THR A 224 -9.89 -8.46 11.14
C THR A 224 -10.12 -8.07 12.61
N VAL A 225 -9.41 -7.07 13.10
CA VAL A 225 -9.54 -6.60 14.50
C VAL A 225 -10.90 -5.98 14.78
N ARG A 226 -11.45 -5.22 13.83
CA ARG A 226 -12.68 -4.44 14.03
C ARG A 226 -13.94 -5.26 13.85
N CYS A 227 -14.00 -6.12 12.85
CA CYS A 227 -15.21 -6.81 12.41
C CYS A 227 -15.06 -8.34 12.36
N GLY A 228 -13.88 -8.90 12.73
CA GLY A 228 -13.63 -10.33 12.68
C GLY A 228 -13.51 -10.89 11.27
N SER A 229 -13.11 -10.08 10.28
CA SER A 229 -12.91 -10.53 8.90
C SER A 229 -11.91 -11.67 8.83
N GLN A 230 -12.26 -12.73 8.08
CA GLN A 230 -11.46 -13.96 7.94
C GLN A 230 -10.77 -14.08 6.59
N HIS A 231 -10.97 -13.11 5.70
CA HIS A 231 -10.43 -13.11 4.34
C HIS A 231 -9.50 -11.92 4.11
N GLY A 232 -8.41 -12.16 3.40
CA GLY A 232 -7.46 -11.13 3.03
C GLY A 232 -8.07 -10.04 2.16
N SER A 233 -7.65 -8.80 2.43
CA SER A 233 -7.92 -7.64 1.59
C SER A 233 -6.74 -7.39 0.66
N PHE A 234 -6.97 -7.22 -0.64
CA PHE A 234 -5.93 -6.89 -1.61
C PHE A 234 -5.15 -5.64 -1.22
N HIS A 235 -5.84 -4.60 -0.74
CA HIS A 235 -5.22 -3.35 -0.31
C HIS A 235 -4.32 -3.52 0.92
N THR A 236 -4.81 -4.25 1.92
CA THR A 236 -4.05 -4.46 3.16
C THR A 236 -2.89 -5.41 2.91
N THR A 237 -3.12 -6.48 2.14
CA THR A 237 -2.10 -7.48 1.83
C THR A 237 -0.92 -6.87 1.07
N ILE A 238 -1.16 -6.05 0.03
CA ILE A 238 -0.04 -5.43 -0.70
C ILE A 238 0.72 -4.43 0.18
N SER A 239 0.02 -3.65 1.00
CA SER A 239 0.69 -2.70 1.90
C SER A 239 1.56 -3.40 2.94
N THR A 240 1.10 -4.56 3.45
CA THR A 240 1.89 -5.39 4.37
C THR A 240 3.08 -6.03 3.67
N LEU A 241 2.90 -6.57 2.48
CA LEU A 241 4.00 -7.16 1.71
C LEU A 241 5.09 -6.14 1.37
N ASP A 242 4.72 -4.91 0.97
CA ASP A 242 5.69 -3.84 0.71
C ASP A 242 6.47 -3.46 1.98
N ALA A 243 5.79 -3.44 3.14
CA ALA A 243 6.43 -3.18 4.43
C ALA A 243 7.40 -4.30 4.85
N LEU A 244 6.98 -5.57 4.75
CA LEU A 244 7.81 -6.72 5.10
C LEU A 244 9.04 -6.83 4.19
N HIS A 245 8.87 -6.63 2.89
CA HIS A 245 9.99 -6.61 1.95
C HIS A 245 10.99 -5.47 2.27
N ARG A 246 10.50 -4.27 2.55
CA ARG A 246 11.37 -3.16 2.93
C ARG A 246 12.06 -3.42 4.26
N TYR A 247 11.37 -4.01 5.23
CA TYR A 247 11.94 -4.40 6.51
C TYR A 247 13.11 -5.38 6.33
N GLU A 248 12.90 -6.46 5.57
CA GLU A 248 13.91 -7.48 5.29
C GLU A 248 15.13 -6.90 4.56
N THR A 249 14.91 -6.14 3.47
CA THR A 249 15.99 -5.60 2.62
C THR A 249 16.79 -4.47 3.29
N THR A 250 16.30 -3.92 4.39
CA THR A 250 17.00 -2.90 5.18
C THR A 250 17.56 -3.44 6.51
N GLY A 251 17.72 -4.76 6.65
CA GLY A 251 18.37 -5.38 7.78
C GLY A 251 17.48 -5.56 9.01
N GLY A 252 16.16 -5.75 8.82
CA GLY A 252 15.25 -6.12 9.90
C GLY A 252 15.59 -7.50 10.48
N GLY A 253 15.46 -7.67 11.81
CA GLY A 253 15.90 -8.87 12.52
C GLY A 253 14.88 -10.02 12.57
N LEU A 254 13.60 -9.78 12.26
CA LEU A 254 12.58 -10.82 12.32
C LEU A 254 12.49 -11.62 11.00
N PRO A 255 12.20 -12.93 11.06
CA PRO A 255 12.05 -13.79 9.89
C PRO A 255 10.67 -13.52 9.22
N VAL A 256 10.62 -12.70 8.20
CA VAL A 256 9.39 -12.31 7.51
C VAL A 256 9.14 -13.11 6.22
N GLY A 257 10.12 -13.87 5.73
CA GLY A 257 10.10 -14.52 4.42
C GLY A 257 8.92 -15.45 4.20
N ASP A 258 8.62 -16.34 5.17
CA ASP A 258 7.50 -17.30 5.07
C ASP A 258 6.14 -16.58 5.00
N ALA A 259 5.96 -15.53 5.80
CA ALA A 259 4.74 -14.74 5.78
C ALA A 259 4.58 -13.98 4.45
N ALA A 260 5.67 -13.41 3.94
CA ALA A 260 5.68 -12.75 2.63
C ALA A 260 5.38 -13.75 1.49
N GLN A 261 5.90 -14.98 1.56
CA GLN A 261 5.60 -16.03 0.59
C GLN A 261 4.11 -16.39 0.58
N ARG A 262 3.50 -16.61 1.75
CA ARG A 262 2.05 -16.86 1.87
C ARG A 262 1.22 -15.68 1.34
N GLY A 263 1.63 -14.44 1.61
CA GLY A 263 0.97 -13.25 1.05
C GLY A 263 1.04 -13.16 -0.47
N ARG A 264 2.17 -13.56 -1.08
CA ARG A 264 2.29 -13.69 -2.53
C ARG A 264 1.42 -14.83 -3.06
N ALA A 265 1.34 -15.98 -2.36
CA ALA A 265 0.45 -17.08 -2.73
C ALA A 265 -1.02 -16.63 -2.76
N PHE A 266 -1.47 -15.83 -1.78
CA PHE A 266 -2.80 -15.21 -1.80
C PHE A 266 -3.04 -14.47 -3.12
N PHE A 267 -2.10 -13.66 -3.61
CA PHE A 267 -2.25 -12.95 -4.88
C PHE A 267 -2.23 -13.88 -6.10
N CYS A 268 -1.43 -14.94 -6.08
CA CYS A 268 -1.43 -15.95 -7.15
C CYS A 268 -2.77 -16.67 -7.22
N ASP A 269 -3.34 -17.10 -6.10
CA ASP A 269 -4.64 -17.78 -6.03
C ASP A 269 -5.78 -16.89 -6.54
N HIS A 270 -5.63 -15.59 -6.44
CA HIS A 270 -6.56 -14.60 -6.95
C HIS A 270 -6.19 -14.07 -8.35
N HIS A 271 -5.19 -14.64 -9.04
CA HIS A 271 -4.69 -14.13 -10.32
C HIS A 271 -4.51 -12.60 -10.29
N LEU A 272 -4.09 -12.05 -9.14
CA LEU A 272 -3.97 -10.63 -8.80
C LEU A 272 -5.27 -9.83 -8.74
N TYR A 273 -6.36 -10.22 -9.38
CA TYR A 273 -7.56 -9.38 -9.44
C TYR A 273 -8.88 -10.15 -9.58
N ARG A 274 -8.83 -11.47 -9.49
CA ARG A 274 -9.99 -12.34 -9.64
C ARG A 274 -10.39 -12.99 -8.31
N SER A 275 -11.63 -13.32 -8.18
CA SER A 275 -12.13 -14.20 -7.13
C SER A 275 -11.61 -15.62 -7.36
N HIS A 276 -10.93 -16.21 -6.39
CA HIS A 276 -10.48 -17.61 -6.47
C HIS A 276 -11.65 -18.62 -6.57
N ARG A 277 -12.84 -18.24 -6.08
CA ARG A 277 -14.04 -19.09 -6.11
C ARG A 277 -14.79 -19.03 -7.44
N THR A 278 -14.92 -17.86 -8.05
CA THR A 278 -15.78 -17.63 -9.22
C THR A 278 -15.01 -17.28 -10.48
N GLY A 279 -13.73 -16.93 -10.40
CA GLY A 279 -12.93 -16.40 -11.50
C GLY A 279 -13.34 -14.97 -11.95
N ALA A 280 -14.40 -14.42 -11.38
CA ALA A 280 -14.85 -13.08 -11.72
C ALA A 280 -13.86 -12.00 -11.24
N VAL A 281 -13.82 -10.85 -11.91
CA VAL A 281 -13.05 -9.69 -11.47
C VAL A 281 -13.63 -9.18 -10.15
N VAL A 282 -12.79 -9.09 -9.11
CA VAL A 282 -13.20 -8.66 -7.76
C VAL A 282 -13.59 -7.18 -7.76
N ASP A 283 -12.74 -6.33 -8.33
CA ASP A 283 -12.99 -4.91 -8.52
C ASP A 283 -12.38 -4.46 -9.86
N PRO A 284 -13.17 -3.85 -10.76
CA PRO A 284 -12.66 -3.29 -12.01
C PRO A 284 -11.55 -2.23 -11.80
N ALA A 285 -11.50 -1.58 -10.63
CA ALA A 285 -10.44 -0.64 -10.30
C ALA A 285 -9.06 -1.31 -10.20
N PHE A 286 -8.98 -2.59 -9.85
CA PHE A 286 -7.71 -3.32 -9.74
C PHE A 286 -6.98 -3.44 -11.08
N THR A 287 -7.69 -3.38 -12.19
CA THR A 287 -7.06 -3.39 -13.51
C THR A 287 -6.62 -2.00 -13.98
N LYS A 288 -6.94 -0.95 -13.25
CA LYS A 288 -6.45 0.41 -13.49
C LYS A 288 -5.23 0.66 -12.61
N PHE A 289 -4.23 1.36 -13.13
CA PHE A 289 -2.97 1.59 -12.40
C PHE A 289 -2.58 3.07 -12.44
N PRO A 290 -3.38 3.94 -11.78
CA PRO A 290 -3.05 5.34 -11.63
C PRO A 290 -1.78 5.53 -10.79
N PHE A 291 -1.09 6.64 -11.00
CA PHE A 291 0.01 7.04 -10.13
C PHE A 291 -0.30 8.39 -9.46
N PRO A 292 -0.03 8.55 -8.18
CA PRO A 292 0.42 7.53 -7.22
C PRO A 292 -0.70 6.54 -6.82
N PRO A 293 -0.36 5.29 -6.47
CA PRO A 293 -1.35 4.27 -6.08
C PRO A 293 -1.95 4.55 -4.69
N GLN A 294 -1.34 5.40 -3.89
CA GLN A 294 -1.70 5.67 -2.50
C GLN A 294 -1.70 4.36 -1.68
N TRP A 295 -2.72 4.09 -0.89
CA TRP A 295 -2.87 2.79 -0.21
C TRP A 295 -3.57 1.74 -1.06
N HIS A 296 -4.04 2.09 -2.26
CA HIS A 296 -4.83 1.18 -3.08
C HIS A 296 -3.96 0.11 -3.75
N PHE A 297 -4.56 -1.04 -3.94
CA PHE A 297 -4.03 -2.09 -4.77
C PHE A 297 -4.42 -1.86 -6.24
N ASP A 298 -3.49 -2.18 -7.13
CA ASP A 298 -3.72 -2.42 -8.55
C ASP A 298 -2.77 -3.54 -9.04
N ILE A 299 -3.08 -4.13 -10.20
CA ILE A 299 -2.29 -5.25 -10.75
C ILE A 299 -0.83 -4.89 -11.00
N VAL A 300 -0.54 -3.63 -11.37
CA VAL A 300 0.83 -3.20 -11.61
C VAL A 300 1.58 -3.10 -10.29
N ARG A 301 0.96 -2.55 -9.22
CA ARG A 301 1.56 -2.54 -7.88
C ARG A 301 1.85 -3.95 -7.37
N GLY A 302 0.91 -4.88 -7.60
CA GLY A 302 1.13 -6.29 -7.26
C GLY A 302 2.33 -6.86 -8.00
N LEU A 303 2.38 -6.74 -9.32
CA LEU A 303 3.49 -7.25 -10.15
C LEU A 303 4.83 -6.56 -9.86
N GLU A 304 4.82 -5.25 -9.53
CA GLU A 304 6.01 -4.53 -9.07
C GLU A 304 6.56 -5.13 -7.77
N HIS A 305 5.67 -5.53 -6.85
CA HIS A 305 6.10 -6.24 -5.64
C HIS A 305 6.77 -7.57 -5.98
N PHE A 306 6.18 -8.42 -6.83
CA PHE A 306 6.79 -9.68 -7.25
C PHE A 306 8.17 -9.44 -7.89
N ARG A 307 8.28 -8.46 -8.79
CA ARG A 307 9.55 -8.08 -9.41
C ARG A 307 10.60 -7.63 -8.38
N THR A 308 10.22 -6.73 -7.48
CA THR A 308 11.15 -6.13 -6.51
C THR A 308 11.62 -7.15 -5.47
N ALA A 309 10.75 -8.09 -5.11
CA ALA A 309 11.06 -9.20 -4.20
C ALA A 309 11.82 -10.35 -4.89
N ASP A 310 12.17 -10.22 -6.17
CA ASP A 310 12.74 -11.29 -7.01
C ASP A 310 11.97 -12.62 -6.88
N ALA A 311 10.64 -12.50 -6.80
CA ALA A 311 9.76 -13.64 -6.61
C ALA A 311 9.58 -14.43 -7.91
N GLU A 312 9.22 -15.72 -7.75
CA GLU A 312 8.94 -16.59 -8.88
C GLU A 312 7.84 -16.00 -9.79
N ARG A 313 8.03 -16.16 -11.11
CA ARG A 313 7.06 -15.77 -12.13
C ARG A 313 5.98 -16.83 -12.25
N ASP A 314 5.06 -16.86 -11.30
CA ASP A 314 3.96 -17.82 -11.27
C ASP A 314 3.06 -17.66 -12.52
N PRO A 315 2.75 -18.72 -13.26
CA PRO A 315 1.89 -18.66 -14.44
C PRO A 315 0.50 -18.03 -14.17
N ARG A 316 -0.01 -18.09 -12.96
CA ARG A 316 -1.28 -17.48 -12.54
C ARG A 316 -1.27 -15.94 -12.65
N LEU A 317 -0.10 -15.31 -12.76
CA LEU A 317 0.06 -13.88 -12.97
C LEU A 317 -0.13 -13.45 -14.44
N ALA A 318 -0.12 -14.39 -15.39
CA ALA A 318 -0.16 -14.10 -16.83
C ALA A 318 -1.37 -13.27 -17.25
N ASP A 319 -2.55 -13.54 -16.69
CA ASP A 319 -3.78 -12.77 -16.97
C ASP A 319 -3.59 -11.27 -16.69
N ALA A 320 -2.91 -10.92 -15.60
CA ALA A 320 -2.64 -9.52 -15.25
C ALA A 320 -1.62 -8.88 -16.19
N ILE A 321 -0.61 -9.64 -16.63
CA ILE A 321 0.35 -9.20 -17.65
C ILE A 321 -0.37 -8.89 -18.96
N ASP A 322 -1.32 -9.72 -19.38
CA ASP A 322 -2.08 -9.51 -20.61
C ASP A 322 -2.97 -8.25 -20.52
N VAL A 323 -3.56 -7.97 -19.35
CA VAL A 323 -4.28 -6.71 -19.13
C VAL A 323 -3.37 -5.49 -19.31
N ILE A 324 -2.12 -5.56 -18.85
CA ILE A 324 -1.16 -4.47 -19.03
C ILE A 324 -0.82 -4.30 -20.51
N ARG A 325 -0.52 -5.38 -21.23
CA ARG A 325 -0.22 -5.36 -22.67
C ARG A 325 -1.37 -4.78 -23.49
N GLN A 326 -2.61 -5.19 -23.21
CA GLN A 326 -3.82 -4.71 -23.91
C GLN A 326 -4.07 -3.21 -23.75
N ARG A 327 -3.54 -2.58 -22.70
CA ARG A 327 -3.67 -1.13 -22.45
C ARG A 327 -2.60 -0.29 -23.11
N GLN A 328 -1.60 -0.92 -23.74
CA GLN A 328 -0.58 -0.22 -24.48
C GLN A 328 -1.19 0.51 -25.69
N ARG A 329 -0.81 1.76 -25.86
CA ARG A 329 -1.20 2.59 -27.01
C ARG A 329 -0.34 2.24 -28.24
N THR A 330 -0.78 2.71 -29.41
CA THR A 330 -0.06 2.53 -30.66
C THR A 330 1.33 3.20 -30.65
N ASP A 331 1.51 4.25 -29.85
CA ASP A 331 2.79 4.93 -29.64
C ASP A 331 3.70 4.23 -28.60
N ARG A 332 3.34 3.02 -28.18
CA ARG A 332 4.05 2.19 -27.21
C ARG A 332 4.08 2.74 -25.77
N THR A 333 3.30 3.78 -25.48
CA THR A 333 3.09 4.33 -24.14
C THR A 333 1.82 3.75 -23.48
N TRP A 334 1.57 4.11 -22.23
CA TRP A 334 0.31 3.85 -21.53
C TRP A 334 -0.40 5.16 -21.18
N PRO A 335 -1.74 5.19 -21.22
CA PRO A 335 -2.48 6.41 -20.97
C PRO A 335 -2.45 6.81 -19.50
N LEU A 336 -2.47 8.12 -19.24
CA LEU A 336 -2.75 8.65 -17.91
C LEU A 336 -4.13 8.18 -17.46
N GLN A 337 -4.21 7.60 -16.28
CA GLN A 337 -5.45 7.16 -15.66
C GLN A 337 -5.88 8.13 -14.55
N ARG A 338 -7.19 8.21 -14.35
CA ARG A 338 -7.73 9.07 -13.28
C ARG A 338 -7.25 8.55 -11.93
N GLY A 339 -6.59 9.42 -11.16
CA GLY A 339 -6.15 9.15 -9.81
C GLY A 339 -7.31 8.96 -8.82
N HIS A 340 -6.98 8.51 -7.63
CA HIS A 340 -7.95 8.34 -6.53
C HIS A 340 -8.48 9.69 -6.05
N PRO A 341 -9.79 9.79 -5.70
CA PRO A 341 -10.37 11.02 -5.17
C PRO A 341 -9.66 11.50 -3.90
N GLY A 342 -9.37 12.79 -3.82
CA GLY A 342 -8.69 13.40 -2.69
C GLY A 342 -7.99 14.70 -3.11
N ARG A 343 -7.38 15.39 -2.15
CA ARG A 343 -6.58 16.59 -2.41
C ARG A 343 -5.19 16.18 -2.90
N SER A 344 -4.57 17.00 -3.75
CA SER A 344 -3.17 16.84 -4.15
C SER A 344 -2.43 18.16 -4.04
N TRP A 345 -1.14 18.12 -3.73
CA TRP A 345 -0.30 19.30 -3.66
C TRP A 345 -0.14 19.96 -5.03
N PHE A 346 -0.01 19.14 -6.05
CA PHE A 346 0.13 19.58 -7.44
C PHE A 346 -0.17 18.38 -8.37
N ARG A 347 -0.33 18.69 -9.65
CA ARG A 347 -0.46 17.67 -10.68
C ARG A 347 0.92 17.15 -11.05
N LEU A 348 1.07 15.83 -11.13
CA LEU A 348 2.33 15.19 -11.56
C LEU A 348 2.44 15.12 -13.09
N GLU A 349 1.35 14.90 -13.78
CA GLU A 349 1.32 14.71 -15.24
C GLU A 349 0.13 15.41 -15.87
N GLU A 350 0.28 15.88 -17.11
CA GLU A 350 -0.80 16.41 -17.92
C GLU A 350 -1.59 15.29 -18.64
N PRO A 351 -2.85 15.53 -19.06
CA PRO A 351 -3.63 14.55 -19.81
C PRO A 351 -2.93 14.10 -21.08
N GLY A 352 -2.88 12.77 -21.30
CA GLY A 352 -2.20 12.17 -22.45
C GLY A 352 -1.52 10.87 -22.13
N PRO A 353 -0.37 10.56 -22.78
CA PRO A 353 0.49 9.46 -22.37
C PRO A 353 1.09 9.75 -20.99
N SER A 354 1.12 8.73 -20.12
CA SER A 354 1.67 8.84 -18.77
C SER A 354 3.08 8.25 -18.72
N ARG A 355 4.04 9.02 -18.27
CA ARG A 355 5.41 8.53 -18.01
C ARG A 355 5.42 7.51 -16.87
N TRP A 356 4.65 7.77 -15.81
CA TRP A 356 4.54 6.84 -14.69
C TRP A 356 3.91 5.51 -15.08
N ALA A 357 2.77 5.52 -15.77
CA ALA A 357 2.14 4.28 -16.21
C ALA A 357 3.03 3.53 -17.20
N THR A 358 3.72 4.24 -18.09
CA THR A 358 4.64 3.66 -19.07
C THR A 358 5.86 3.04 -18.41
N LEU A 359 6.53 3.74 -17.51
CA LEU A 359 7.69 3.23 -16.77
C LEU A 359 7.31 1.98 -15.96
N ARG A 360 6.22 2.05 -15.19
CA ARG A 360 5.74 0.94 -14.36
C ARG A 360 5.38 -0.28 -15.19
N ALA A 361 4.68 -0.09 -16.32
CA ALA A 361 4.35 -1.18 -17.24
C ALA A 361 5.59 -1.79 -17.87
N LEU A 362 6.54 -0.98 -18.38
CA LEU A 362 7.75 -1.48 -19.05
C LEU A 362 8.61 -2.31 -18.11
N ARG A 363 8.84 -1.87 -16.87
CA ARG A 363 9.68 -2.63 -15.93
C ARG A 363 9.05 -3.96 -15.50
N VAL A 364 7.72 -4.01 -15.39
CA VAL A 364 6.99 -5.25 -15.12
C VAL A 364 7.05 -6.20 -16.31
N LEU A 365 6.81 -5.70 -17.53
CA LEU A 365 6.86 -6.51 -18.74
C LEU A 365 8.28 -7.02 -19.02
N ASN A 366 9.32 -6.20 -18.84
CA ASN A 366 10.71 -6.64 -18.98
C ASN A 366 11.04 -7.75 -17.97
N TRP A 367 10.66 -7.57 -16.69
CA TRP A 367 10.85 -8.60 -15.69
C TRP A 367 10.16 -9.91 -16.08
N TRP A 368 8.91 -9.85 -16.55
CA TRP A 368 8.15 -11.02 -16.94
C TRP A 368 8.77 -11.72 -18.16
N ASP A 369 9.09 -10.98 -19.21
CA ASP A 369 9.58 -11.52 -20.48
C ASP A 369 11.04 -12.05 -20.38
N ASP A 370 11.89 -11.47 -19.55
CA ASP A 370 13.25 -11.98 -19.29
C ASP A 370 13.22 -13.39 -18.68
N GLY A 371 12.20 -13.73 -17.87
CA GLY A 371 12.04 -15.07 -17.31
C GLY A 371 11.53 -16.12 -18.29
N ILE A 372 10.92 -15.72 -19.41
CA ILE A 372 10.49 -16.66 -20.46
C ILE A 372 11.65 -17.04 -21.38
N ARG A 373 12.70 -16.21 -21.40
CA ARG A 373 13.89 -16.40 -22.28
C ARG A 373 15.05 -17.12 -21.58
N ALA A 374 14.99 -17.28 -20.26
CA ALA A 374 15.95 -17.98 -19.43
C ALA A 374 15.56 -19.45 -19.24
#